data_9a9fff3ed04e67b56ce4938bc6df8b21
#
_entry.id   9a9fff3ed04e67b56ce4938bc6df8b21
#
_cell.length_a   1.000
_cell.length_b   1.000
_cell.length_c   1.000
_cell.angle_alpha   90.00
_cell.angle_beta   90.00
_cell.angle_gamma   90.00
#
_symmetry.space_group_name_H-M   'P 1'
#
loop_
_entity.id
_entity.type
_entity.pdbx_description
1 polymer ?
#
loop_
_entity_poly.entity_id
_entity_poly.type
_entity_poly.pdbx_seq_one_letter_code
_entity_poly.pdbx_strand_id
1 'polypeptide(L)'
;MQPRASSDFWARYRELPANIRGRADKQFALMKDNPQHPSLQFKQLGDRRGQEIWSARVTLKHRALAIKRRDAFLWFWIGDHETYDLMIS
;
A
#
# COMPACT_ATOMS: atom_id res chain seq x y z
N MET A 1 -8.74 -11.65 3.12
CA MET A 1 -8.75 -10.17 3.04
C MET A 1 -9.14 -9.72 1.65
N GLN A 2 -10.02 -8.71 1.55
CA GLN A 2 -10.45 -8.15 0.27
C GLN A 2 -9.84 -6.76 0.14
N PRO A 3 -8.74 -6.59 -0.61
CA PRO A 3 -8.19 -5.26 -0.82
C PRO A 3 -9.07 -4.45 -1.76
N ARG A 4 -9.33 -3.21 -1.39
CA ARG A 4 -10.03 -2.22 -2.21
C ARG A 4 -9.12 -1.03 -2.39
N ALA A 5 -9.30 -0.31 -3.49
CA ALA A 5 -8.46 0.84 -3.79
C ALA A 5 -9.30 2.02 -4.25
N SER A 6 -8.90 3.22 -3.82
CA SER A 6 -9.58 4.45 -4.21
C SER A 6 -9.17 4.88 -5.61
N SER A 7 -9.92 5.84 -6.16
CA SER A 7 -9.57 6.40 -7.47
C SER A 7 -8.21 7.09 -7.42
N ASP A 8 -7.86 7.74 -6.31
CA ASP A 8 -6.54 8.37 -6.12
C ASP A 8 -5.42 7.33 -6.17
N PHE A 9 -5.64 6.17 -5.57
CA PHE A 9 -4.67 5.08 -5.64
C PHE A 9 -4.42 4.68 -7.10
N TRP A 10 -5.48 4.46 -7.86
CA TRP A 10 -5.35 4.04 -9.25
C TRP A 10 -4.69 5.10 -10.12
N ALA A 11 -4.95 6.38 -9.86
CA ALA A 11 -4.29 7.46 -10.59
C ALA A 11 -2.78 7.42 -10.38
N ARG A 12 -2.34 7.22 -9.13
CA ARG A 12 -0.92 7.12 -8.81
C ARG A 12 -0.30 5.85 -9.36
N TYR A 13 -1.05 4.74 -9.30
CA TYR A 13 -0.59 3.46 -9.84
C TYR A 13 -0.29 3.58 -11.33
N ARG A 14 -1.16 4.25 -12.08
CA ARG A 14 -0.98 4.42 -13.52
C ARG A 14 0.24 5.25 -13.89
N GLU A 15 0.71 6.10 -12.98
CA GLU A 15 1.91 6.92 -13.19
C GLU A 15 3.20 6.15 -12.96
N LEU A 16 3.13 4.98 -12.35
CA LEU A 16 4.33 4.18 -12.07
C LEU A 16 4.90 3.59 -13.37
N PRO A 17 6.24 3.43 -13.44
CA PRO A 17 6.84 2.67 -14.55
C PRO A 17 6.27 1.26 -14.64
N ALA A 18 6.25 0.70 -15.85
CA ALA A 18 5.64 -0.60 -16.09
C ALA A 18 6.23 -1.71 -15.20
N ASN A 19 7.54 -1.71 -14.98
CA ASN A 19 8.18 -2.72 -14.14
C ASN A 19 7.73 -2.60 -12.67
N ILE A 20 7.48 -1.38 -12.20
CA ILE A 20 7.01 -1.16 -10.84
C ILE A 20 5.54 -1.56 -10.72
N ARG A 21 4.72 -1.27 -11.74
CA ARG A 21 3.32 -1.74 -11.74
C ARG A 21 3.26 -3.26 -11.67
N GLY A 22 4.13 -3.95 -12.40
CA GLY A 22 4.19 -5.41 -12.35
C GLY A 22 4.53 -5.93 -10.95
N ARG A 23 5.46 -5.27 -10.26
CA ARG A 23 5.81 -5.63 -8.89
C ARG A 23 4.64 -5.35 -7.93
N ALA A 24 3.94 -4.23 -8.13
CA ALA A 24 2.76 -3.91 -7.32
C ALA A 24 1.68 -4.97 -7.50
N ASP A 25 1.41 -5.38 -8.73
CA ASP A 25 0.40 -6.40 -9.01
C ASP A 25 0.75 -7.71 -8.29
N LYS A 26 2.01 -8.11 -8.34
CA LYS A 26 2.49 -9.32 -7.67
C LYS A 26 2.33 -9.22 -6.16
N GLN A 27 2.70 -8.07 -5.58
CA GLN A 27 2.59 -7.87 -4.14
C GLN A 27 1.13 -7.87 -3.68
N PHE A 28 0.23 -7.27 -4.44
CA PHE A 28 -1.20 -7.30 -4.09
C PHE A 28 -1.80 -8.70 -4.20
N ALA A 29 -1.38 -9.48 -5.21
CA ALA A 29 -1.80 -10.87 -5.30
C ALA A 29 -1.33 -11.67 -4.07
N LEU A 30 -0.08 -11.43 -3.65
CA LEU A 30 0.48 -12.06 -2.47
C LEU A 30 -0.26 -11.64 -1.20
N MET A 31 -0.66 -10.37 -1.12
CA MET A 31 -1.42 -9.84 0.02
C MET A 31 -2.75 -10.57 0.19
N LYS A 32 -3.42 -10.90 -0.92
CA LYS A 32 -4.69 -11.63 -0.87
C LYS A 32 -4.51 -13.03 -0.30
N ASP A 33 -3.40 -13.70 -0.65
CA ASP A 33 -3.13 -15.06 -0.19
C ASP A 33 -2.54 -15.09 1.22
N ASN A 34 -1.56 -14.21 1.49
CA ASN A 34 -0.82 -14.23 2.74
C ASN A 34 -0.36 -12.83 3.13
N PRO A 35 -1.21 -12.05 3.81
CA PRO A 35 -0.83 -10.70 4.23
C PRO A 35 0.34 -10.67 5.23
N GLN A 36 0.68 -11.81 5.82
CA GLN A 36 1.80 -11.91 6.76
C GLN A 36 3.13 -12.22 6.07
N HIS A 37 3.13 -12.34 4.74
CA HIS A 37 4.36 -12.69 4.03
C HIS A 37 5.44 -11.62 4.28
N PRO A 38 6.68 -12.03 4.64
CA PRO A 38 7.73 -11.07 5.02
C PRO A 38 8.06 -10.03 3.96
N SER A 39 7.97 -10.37 2.68
CA SER A 39 8.31 -9.42 1.61
C SER A 39 7.38 -8.21 1.56
N LEU A 40 6.17 -8.33 2.11
CA LEU A 40 5.20 -7.24 2.12
C LEU A 40 5.51 -6.22 3.20
N GLN A 41 6.13 -6.64 4.29
CA GLN A 41 6.33 -5.79 5.46
C GLN A 41 5.08 -5.00 5.82
N PHE A 42 3.94 -5.69 5.78
CA PHE A 42 2.64 -5.09 6.04
C PHE A 42 2.51 -4.79 7.52
N LYS A 43 2.37 -3.50 7.85
CA LYS A 43 2.37 -3.08 9.25
C LYS A 43 1.57 -1.81 9.45
N GLN A 44 1.06 -1.65 10.66
CA GLN A 44 0.39 -0.43 11.06
C GLN A 44 1.42 0.66 11.33
N LEU A 45 1.21 1.83 10.75
CA LEU A 45 2.08 3.00 11.00
C LEU A 45 1.59 3.84 12.16
N GLY A 46 0.28 3.86 12.41
CA GLY A 46 -0.31 4.65 13.48
C GLY A 46 -1.75 5.00 13.15
N ASP A 47 -2.31 5.88 13.98
CA ASP A 47 -3.67 6.40 13.81
C ASP A 47 -3.63 7.84 13.37
N ARG A 48 -4.49 8.20 12.42
CA ARG A 48 -4.73 9.59 12.07
C ARG A 48 -6.22 9.85 12.12
N ARG A 49 -6.65 10.73 13.04
CA ARG A 49 -8.06 11.10 13.20
C ARG A 49 -8.96 9.88 13.41
N GLY A 50 -8.47 8.93 14.22
CA GLY A 50 -9.23 7.72 14.51
C GLY A 50 -9.18 6.65 13.44
N GLN A 51 -8.34 6.81 12.40
CA GLN A 51 -8.19 5.83 11.34
C GLN A 51 -6.82 5.17 11.42
N GLU A 52 -6.79 3.85 11.37
CA GLU A 52 -5.53 3.10 11.33
C GLU A 52 -4.92 3.17 9.94
N ILE A 53 -3.69 3.63 9.87
CA ILE A 53 -2.93 3.71 8.61
C ILE A 53 -1.94 2.56 8.57
N TRP A 54 -1.97 1.82 7.47
CA TRP A 54 -1.09 0.67 7.25
C TRP A 54 -0.25 0.88 6.00
N SER A 55 0.94 0.27 5.98
CA SER A 55 1.79 0.33 4.80
C SER A 55 2.20 -1.08 4.37
N ALA A 56 2.46 -1.22 3.07
CA ALA A 56 3.02 -2.42 2.49
C ALA A 56 4.15 -2.06 1.54
N ARG A 57 5.18 -2.92 1.49
CA ARG A 57 6.29 -2.74 0.56
C ARG A 57 5.88 -3.22 -0.82
N VAL A 58 6.12 -2.38 -1.81
CA VAL A 58 5.97 -2.74 -3.23
C VAL A 58 7.32 -3.16 -3.80
N THR A 59 8.33 -2.30 -3.67
CA THR A 59 9.73 -2.57 -3.97
C THR A 59 10.56 -1.94 -2.86
N LEU A 60 11.89 -2.06 -2.95
CA LEU A 60 12.77 -1.38 -1.99
C LEU A 60 12.54 0.13 -1.97
N LYS A 61 12.12 0.70 -3.10
CA LYS A 61 11.95 2.16 -3.25
C LYS A 61 10.49 2.60 -3.33
N HIS A 62 9.55 1.69 -3.21
CA HIS A 62 8.12 2.02 -3.34
C HIS A 62 7.31 1.42 -2.22
N ARG A 63 6.28 2.15 -1.79
CA ARG A 63 5.36 1.76 -0.73
C ARG A 63 3.94 2.05 -1.12
N ALA A 64 3.00 1.32 -0.51
CA ALA A 64 1.57 1.59 -0.63
C ALA A 64 0.98 1.81 0.75
N LEU A 65 -0.03 2.66 0.85
CA LEU A 65 -0.70 2.99 2.10
C LEU A 65 -2.17 2.64 2.03
N ALA A 66 -2.70 2.15 3.15
CA ALA A 66 -4.11 1.79 3.28
C ALA A 66 -4.68 2.28 4.59
N ILE A 67 -5.99 2.52 4.60
CA ILE A 67 -6.76 2.77 5.81
C ILE A 67 -7.51 1.49 6.14
N LYS A 68 -7.41 1.05 7.40
CA LYS A 68 -8.18 -0.10 7.85
C LYS A 68 -9.61 0.35 8.18
N ARG A 69 -10.59 -0.36 7.62
CA ARG A 69 -12.01 -0.15 7.89
C ARG A 69 -12.66 -1.47 8.24
N ARG A 70 -13.00 -1.66 9.52
CA ARG A 70 -13.55 -2.91 10.04
C ARG A 70 -12.58 -4.05 9.73
N ASP A 71 -12.98 -4.99 8.87
CA ASP A 71 -12.15 -6.13 8.48
C ASP A 71 -11.57 -5.99 7.07
N ALA A 72 -11.62 -4.80 6.50
CA ALA A 72 -11.14 -4.52 5.14
C ALA A 72 -10.09 -3.41 5.15
N PHE A 73 -9.31 -3.34 4.07
CA PHE A 73 -8.33 -2.29 3.86
C PHE A 73 -8.66 -1.53 2.59
N LEU A 74 -8.67 -0.19 2.67
CA LEU A 74 -8.83 0.68 1.51
C LEU A 74 -7.47 1.28 1.17
N TRP A 75 -6.90 0.87 0.05
CA TRP A 75 -5.63 1.40 -0.45
C TRP A 75 -5.90 2.77 -1.06
N PHE A 76 -5.17 3.79 -0.61
CA PHE A 76 -5.41 5.16 -1.03
C PHE A 76 -4.19 5.84 -1.61
N TRP A 77 -3.00 5.22 -1.54
CA TRP A 77 -1.77 5.84 -2.03
C TRP A 77 -0.76 4.77 -2.41
N ILE A 78 0.01 5.03 -3.46
CA ILE A 78 1.17 4.23 -3.84
C ILE A 78 2.17 5.18 -4.48
N GLY A 79 3.45 5.02 -4.15
CA GLY A 79 4.49 5.90 -4.68
C GLY A 79 5.86 5.54 -4.15
N ASP A 80 6.82 6.42 -4.40
CA ASP A 80 8.20 6.18 -4.02
C ASP A 80 8.43 6.41 -2.53
N HIS A 81 9.54 5.83 -2.04
CA HIS A 81 9.90 5.85 -0.63
C HIS A 81 10.17 7.26 -0.11
N GLU A 82 10.74 8.13 -0.93
CA GLU A 82 11.04 9.50 -0.50
C GLU A 82 9.76 10.27 -0.22
N THR A 83 8.79 10.19 -1.12
CA THR A 83 7.48 10.83 -0.92
C THR A 83 6.78 10.23 0.29
N TYR A 84 6.84 8.89 0.42
CA TYR A 84 6.29 8.18 1.56
C TYR A 84 6.86 8.72 2.89
N ASP A 85 8.18 8.87 2.97
CA ASP A 85 8.84 9.38 4.18
C ASP A 85 8.35 10.79 4.53
N LEU A 86 8.15 11.65 3.53
CA LEU A 86 7.63 12.99 3.76
C LEU A 86 6.20 12.97 4.30
N MET A 87 5.39 12.02 3.83
CA MET A 87 3.98 11.92 4.25
C MET A 87 3.82 11.46 5.69
N ILE A 88 4.73 10.59 6.16
CA ILE A 88 4.60 10.00 7.49
C ILE A 88 5.47 10.68 8.57
N SER A 89 6.33 11.61 8.16
CA SER A 89 7.22 12.32 9.10
C SER A 89 6.50 13.41 9.90
#